data_4e34ed69b638056a9fd12115a1254b1e
#
_entry.id   4e34ed69b638056a9fd12115a1254b1e
#
_cell.length_a   1.000
_cell.length_b   1.000
_cell.length_c   1.000
_cell.angle_alpha   90.00
_cell.angle_beta   90.00
_cell.angle_gamma   90.00
#
_symmetry.space_group_name_H-M   'P 1'
#
loop_
_entity.id
_entity.type
_entity.pdbx_description
1 polymer ?
#
loop_
_entity_poly.entity_id
_entity_poly.type
_entity_poly.pdbx_seq_one_letter_code
_entity_poly.pdbx_strand_id
1 'polypeptide(L)'
;MNSKQTNPRRKSRGRNFQSLVLHAAPLVLGALTLLLYALPVMAQSQQIPPAPAASSSLPDAPTASQQQTTSQLPGSVSGTVADPSGAAVAGALVALTRDDQSPKREVLSGDDGQFSFANVAPGPFQITVTSELFTTQKASFILHPGENLTLPQIVFALATAVTQVQVSVPRIEVAEEELKVEEKQRIFGVIPNFYVSYVPNAAPLASKQKFQLAWRTTIDPVNFAITGAIAGVQQATNTFSGYGQGAQGYGKRYGASYADLVTGTFLGSAILPSLLKQDPRYFYKGTGSVRSRVLYAIANSVICKGDNGRWQPNYSGILGSLASGGISNLYYPAQNRDGATLTVENTLIGIGETAATNLLQEFVIRKLTPNLSHQAQTNTP
;
A
#
# COMPACT_ATOMS: atom_id res chain seq x y z
N MET A 1 -32.08 28.95 -61.13
CA MET A 1 -30.86 29.07 -60.29
C MET A 1 -31.19 28.54 -58.90
N ASN A 2 -30.85 27.26 -58.64
CA ASN A 2 -31.13 26.62 -57.37
C ASN A 2 -29.80 26.24 -56.73
N SER A 3 -29.36 27.01 -55.73
CA SER A 3 -28.14 26.72 -54.96
C SER A 3 -28.48 25.71 -53.88
N LYS A 4 -27.96 24.49 -53.98
CA LYS A 4 -27.99 23.49 -52.91
C LYS A 4 -27.00 23.90 -51.81
N GLN A 5 -27.47 24.38 -50.69
CA GLN A 5 -26.70 24.51 -49.46
C GLN A 5 -26.44 23.10 -48.89
N THR A 6 -25.20 22.63 -48.93
CA THR A 6 -24.76 21.41 -48.27
C THR A 6 -24.43 21.72 -46.82
N ASN A 7 -25.13 21.07 -45.88
CA ASN A 7 -25.03 21.22 -44.45
C ASN A 7 -23.73 20.57 -43.91
N PRO A 8 -22.79 21.31 -43.28
CA PRO A 8 -21.48 20.78 -42.85
C PRO A 8 -21.50 19.99 -41.54
N ARG A 9 -22.68 19.82 -40.90
CA ARG A 9 -22.73 19.23 -39.56
C ARG A 9 -22.66 17.70 -39.47
N ARG A 10 -22.60 16.95 -40.57
CA ARG A 10 -22.61 15.46 -40.53
C ARG A 10 -21.23 14.80 -40.64
N LYS A 11 -20.15 15.55 -40.86
CA LYS A 11 -18.80 15.01 -41.06
C LYS A 11 -17.90 14.96 -39.81
N SER A 12 -18.29 15.61 -38.71
CA SER A 12 -17.45 15.69 -37.49
C SER A 12 -17.60 14.49 -36.53
N ARG A 13 -18.76 13.81 -36.56
CA ARG A 13 -19.04 12.71 -35.61
C ARG A 13 -18.31 11.41 -35.84
N GLY A 14 -17.81 11.18 -37.05
CA GLY A 14 -17.05 9.96 -37.44
C GLY A 14 -15.54 10.07 -37.17
N ARG A 15 -14.99 11.30 -37.11
CA ARG A 15 -13.56 11.52 -36.87
C ARG A 15 -13.15 11.42 -35.40
N ASN A 16 -14.06 11.78 -34.50
CA ASN A 16 -13.77 11.76 -33.05
C ASN A 16 -13.69 10.34 -32.49
N PHE A 17 -14.39 9.37 -33.11
CA PHE A 17 -14.31 7.98 -32.66
C PHE A 17 -13.01 7.30 -33.10
N GLN A 18 -12.42 7.70 -34.23
CA GLN A 18 -11.15 7.15 -34.71
C GLN A 18 -9.94 7.71 -33.93
N SER A 19 -9.97 8.97 -33.48
CA SER A 19 -8.92 9.51 -32.62
C SER A 19 -8.94 8.89 -31.22
N LEU A 20 -10.13 8.58 -30.71
CA LEU A 20 -10.32 7.95 -29.39
C LEU A 20 -9.68 6.55 -29.29
N VAL A 21 -9.73 5.78 -30.36
CA VAL A 21 -9.22 4.40 -30.40
C VAL A 21 -7.71 4.35 -30.57
N LEU A 22 -7.07 5.41 -31.04
CA LEU A 22 -5.68 5.39 -31.47
C LEU A 22 -4.65 5.94 -30.47
N HIS A 23 -5.07 6.69 -29.46
CA HIS A 23 -4.14 7.17 -28.40
C HIS A 23 -4.04 6.18 -27.23
N ALA A 24 -5.08 5.37 -27.03
CA ALA A 24 -5.16 4.38 -25.95
C ALA A 24 -4.60 3.00 -26.30
N ALA A 25 -4.39 2.75 -27.58
CA ALA A 25 -4.25 1.38 -28.08
C ALA A 25 -2.92 0.65 -27.81
N PRO A 26 -1.76 1.29 -27.65
CA PRO A 26 -0.55 0.49 -27.89
C PRO A 26 0.01 -0.26 -26.68
N LEU A 27 -0.26 0.14 -25.45
CA LEU A 27 0.22 -0.60 -24.27
C LEU A 27 -0.81 -1.59 -23.73
N VAL A 28 -2.10 -1.29 -23.89
CA VAL A 28 -3.19 -2.12 -23.36
C VAL A 28 -3.63 -3.15 -24.44
N LEU A 29 -3.65 -2.78 -25.70
CA LEU A 29 -4.12 -3.66 -26.77
C LEU A 29 -3.10 -4.75 -27.13
N GLY A 30 -1.80 -4.46 -27.10
CA GLY A 30 -0.74 -5.47 -27.29
C GLY A 30 -0.72 -6.52 -26.16
N ALA A 31 -1.02 -6.12 -24.93
CA ALA A 31 -1.15 -7.05 -23.81
C ALA A 31 -2.51 -7.76 -23.78
N LEU A 32 -3.59 -7.10 -24.22
CA LEU A 32 -4.95 -7.65 -24.18
C LEU A 32 -5.19 -8.64 -25.32
N THR A 33 -4.64 -8.42 -26.51
CA THR A 33 -4.76 -9.37 -27.66
C THR A 33 -3.96 -10.65 -27.42
N LEU A 34 -2.83 -10.60 -26.74
CA LEU A 34 -2.08 -11.79 -26.32
C LEU A 34 -2.80 -12.58 -25.20
N LEU A 35 -3.60 -11.91 -24.37
CA LEU A 35 -4.33 -12.54 -23.26
C LEU A 35 -5.63 -13.21 -23.69
N LEU A 36 -6.32 -12.71 -24.73
CA LEU A 36 -7.58 -13.27 -25.22
C LEU A 36 -7.41 -14.63 -25.94
N TYR A 37 -6.20 -14.97 -26.36
CA TYR A 37 -5.90 -16.28 -26.95
C TYR A 37 -5.48 -17.36 -25.95
N ALA A 38 -5.35 -17.04 -24.65
CA ALA A 38 -4.77 -17.96 -23.64
C ALA A 38 -5.74 -18.47 -22.57
N LEU A 39 -7.04 -18.20 -22.65
CA LEU A 39 -7.99 -18.71 -21.64
C LEU A 39 -8.85 -19.84 -22.21
N PRO A 40 -8.66 -21.11 -21.78
CA PRO A 40 -9.72 -22.10 -21.88
C PRO A 40 -10.80 -21.82 -20.82
N VAL A 41 -12.02 -21.73 -21.26
CA VAL A 41 -13.23 -21.66 -20.46
C VAL A 41 -13.34 -22.88 -19.56
N MET A 42 -13.27 -22.69 -18.24
CA MET A 42 -13.71 -23.66 -17.25
C MET A 42 -14.85 -23.04 -16.45
N ALA A 43 -16.05 -23.16 -16.98
CA ALA A 43 -17.28 -23.00 -16.19
C ALA A 43 -17.60 -24.35 -15.54
N GLN A 44 -17.44 -24.45 -14.25
CA GLN A 44 -18.05 -25.49 -13.43
C GLN A 44 -18.92 -24.82 -12.37
N SER A 45 -20.20 -25.01 -12.55
CA SER A 45 -21.28 -24.69 -11.61
C SER A 45 -21.19 -25.65 -10.42
N GLN A 46 -20.96 -25.13 -9.20
CA GLN A 46 -21.18 -25.87 -7.96
C GLN A 46 -22.56 -25.50 -7.41
N GLN A 47 -23.44 -26.51 -7.40
CA GLN A 47 -24.71 -26.51 -6.69
C GLN A 47 -24.46 -26.51 -5.18
N ILE A 48 -25.11 -25.58 -4.48
CA ILE A 48 -25.18 -25.51 -3.02
C ILE A 48 -26.36 -26.34 -2.57
N PRO A 49 -26.20 -27.33 -1.64
CA PRO A 49 -27.34 -28.02 -1.03
C PRO A 49 -28.05 -27.13 0.00
N PRO A 50 -29.38 -27.29 0.18
CA PRO A 50 -30.12 -26.50 1.14
C PRO A 50 -29.87 -26.94 2.59
N ALA A 51 -29.72 -25.94 3.48
CA ALA A 51 -29.60 -26.13 4.92
C ALA A 51 -30.88 -26.60 5.57
N PRO A 52 -30.84 -27.49 6.61
CA PRO A 52 -32.00 -27.91 7.33
C PRO A 52 -32.51 -26.84 8.31
N ALA A 53 -33.82 -26.73 8.40
CA ALA A 53 -34.54 -25.85 9.31
C ALA A 53 -34.27 -26.22 10.78
N ALA A 54 -33.78 -25.27 11.58
CA ALA A 54 -33.68 -25.41 13.02
C ALA A 54 -34.95 -24.92 13.71
N SER A 55 -35.53 -25.80 14.48
CA SER A 55 -36.71 -25.56 15.33
C SER A 55 -36.36 -24.59 16.47
N SER A 56 -37.20 -23.57 16.64
CA SER A 56 -37.14 -22.63 17.76
C SER A 56 -37.74 -23.26 19.01
N SER A 57 -36.94 -23.52 20.03
CA SER A 57 -37.39 -23.70 21.40
C SER A 57 -36.96 -22.50 22.23
N LEU A 58 -37.93 -21.79 22.79
CA LEU A 58 -37.77 -20.72 23.77
C LEU A 58 -37.20 -21.32 25.07
N PRO A 59 -36.17 -20.73 25.67
CA PRO A 59 -35.79 -21.05 27.04
C PRO A 59 -36.54 -20.16 28.02
N ASP A 60 -36.99 -20.80 29.10
CA ASP A 60 -37.60 -20.19 30.29
C ASP A 60 -36.71 -19.13 30.94
N ALA A 61 -37.36 -18.16 31.57
CA ALA A 61 -36.75 -17.06 32.30
C ALA A 61 -35.89 -17.57 33.47
N PRO A 62 -34.66 -17.03 33.67
CA PRO A 62 -33.86 -17.40 34.83
C PRO A 62 -34.42 -16.72 36.08
N THR A 63 -34.75 -17.56 37.08
CA THR A 63 -35.00 -17.18 38.47
C THR A 63 -33.83 -16.35 38.98
N ALA A 64 -34.11 -15.18 39.53
CA ALA A 64 -33.17 -14.32 40.19
C ALA A 64 -32.50 -15.04 41.37
N SER A 65 -31.29 -15.54 41.18
CA SER A 65 -30.44 -15.98 42.27
C SER A 65 -29.94 -14.74 43.02
N GLN A 66 -30.41 -14.59 44.22
CA GLN A 66 -29.86 -13.64 45.21
C GLN A 66 -28.39 -13.97 45.39
N GLN A 67 -27.51 -13.11 44.86
CA GLN A 67 -26.09 -13.11 45.17
C GLN A 67 -25.91 -12.80 46.64
N GLN A 68 -25.68 -13.83 47.47
CA GLN A 68 -25.16 -13.66 48.83
C GLN A 68 -23.78 -12.97 48.69
N THR A 69 -23.72 -11.72 49.08
CA THR A 69 -22.48 -11.01 49.40
C THR A 69 -21.85 -11.69 50.61
N THR A 70 -21.08 -12.73 50.37
CA THR A 70 -20.12 -13.24 51.37
C THR A 70 -19.15 -12.12 51.66
N SER A 71 -19.21 -11.56 52.89
CA SER A 71 -18.22 -10.60 53.42
C SER A 71 -16.85 -11.25 53.31
N GLN A 72 -16.13 -10.91 52.26
CA GLN A 72 -14.78 -11.44 52.03
C GLN A 72 -13.84 -10.70 52.98
N LEU A 73 -13.38 -11.38 54.01
CA LEU A 73 -12.38 -10.83 54.98
C LEU A 73 -11.12 -10.43 54.18
N PRO A 74 -10.68 -9.16 54.27
CA PRO A 74 -9.44 -8.73 53.61
C PRO A 74 -8.24 -9.44 54.25
N GLY A 75 -7.27 -9.76 53.41
CA GLY A 75 -5.99 -10.35 53.84
C GLY A 75 -4.83 -9.35 53.75
N SER A 76 -3.63 -9.85 53.89
CA SER A 76 -2.39 -9.09 53.65
C SER A 76 -1.47 -9.83 52.72
N VAL A 77 -0.65 -9.07 51.98
CA VAL A 77 0.38 -9.62 51.06
C VAL A 77 1.71 -9.00 51.44
N SER A 78 2.70 -9.83 51.76
CA SER A 78 4.08 -9.40 52.06
C SER A 78 5.08 -10.18 51.18
N GLY A 79 6.26 -9.63 50.98
CA GLY A 79 7.32 -10.28 50.26
C GLY A 79 8.64 -9.54 50.35
N THR A 80 9.68 -10.10 49.77
CA THR A 80 11.02 -9.53 49.73
C THR A 80 11.54 -9.42 48.32
N VAL A 81 12.21 -8.34 47.99
CA VAL A 81 12.85 -8.08 46.71
C VAL A 81 14.37 -8.18 46.90
N ALA A 82 15.00 -8.96 45.99
CA ALA A 82 16.46 -9.14 46.04
C ALA A 82 17.06 -9.00 44.61
N ASP A 83 18.33 -8.70 44.57
CA ASP A 83 19.12 -8.75 43.33
C ASP A 83 19.56 -10.20 43.00
N PRO A 84 20.24 -10.43 41.84
CA PRO A 84 20.73 -11.76 41.46
C PRO A 84 21.76 -12.37 42.42
N SER A 85 22.40 -11.57 43.28
CA SER A 85 23.33 -12.05 44.28
C SER A 85 22.63 -12.44 45.61
N GLY A 86 21.33 -12.16 45.73
CA GLY A 86 20.54 -12.38 46.90
C GLY A 86 20.54 -11.19 47.90
N ALA A 87 21.17 -10.06 47.54
CA ALA A 87 21.16 -8.86 48.34
C ALA A 87 19.80 -8.13 48.26
N ALA A 88 19.33 -7.58 49.37
CA ALA A 88 18.08 -6.84 49.43
C ALA A 88 18.11 -5.58 48.56
N VAL A 89 17.06 -5.33 47.80
CA VAL A 89 16.92 -4.12 46.98
C VAL A 89 15.98 -3.15 47.65
N ALA A 90 16.53 -2.05 48.18
CA ALA A 90 15.79 -0.95 48.76
C ALA A 90 15.18 -0.02 47.69
N GLY A 91 14.03 0.57 47.97
CA GLY A 91 13.41 1.57 47.12
C GLY A 91 12.83 1.04 45.80
N ALA A 92 12.71 -0.27 45.64
CA ALA A 92 12.03 -0.84 44.47
C ALA A 92 10.52 -0.53 44.55
N LEU A 93 9.95 -0.05 43.44
CA LEU A 93 8.51 0.21 43.33
C LEU A 93 7.77 -1.11 43.12
N VAL A 94 6.96 -1.48 44.11
CA VAL A 94 6.12 -2.67 44.10
C VAL A 94 4.68 -2.24 43.87
N ALA A 95 4.07 -2.70 42.78
CA ALA A 95 2.70 -2.39 42.40
C ALA A 95 1.83 -3.64 42.45
N LEU A 96 0.72 -3.56 43.16
CA LEU A 96 -0.33 -4.57 43.21
C LEU A 96 -1.48 -4.15 42.30
N THR A 97 -1.80 -4.98 41.32
CA THR A 97 -2.88 -4.77 40.35
C THR A 97 -3.85 -5.95 40.38
N ARG A 98 -5.14 -5.68 40.22
CA ARG A 98 -6.22 -6.68 40.15
C ARG A 98 -7.02 -6.49 38.83
N ASP A 99 -7.63 -7.56 38.37
CA ASP A 99 -8.44 -7.52 37.13
C ASP A 99 -9.84 -6.92 37.31
N ASP A 100 -10.25 -6.65 38.60
CA ASP A 100 -11.57 -6.15 38.96
C ASP A 100 -11.74 -4.62 38.91
N GLN A 101 -10.91 -3.92 38.14
CA GLN A 101 -10.86 -2.46 38.01
C GLN A 101 -10.56 -1.72 39.35
N SER A 102 -10.08 -2.41 40.38
CA SER A 102 -9.61 -1.76 41.61
C SER A 102 -8.40 -0.87 41.33
N PRO A 103 -8.25 0.27 42.03
CA PRO A 103 -7.11 1.15 41.81
C PRO A 103 -5.79 0.43 42.13
N LYS A 104 -4.80 0.63 41.25
CA LYS A 104 -3.44 0.14 41.45
C LYS A 104 -2.90 0.67 42.77
N ARG A 105 -2.37 -0.22 43.60
CA ARG A 105 -1.71 0.13 44.85
C ARG A 105 -0.21 -0.01 44.73
N GLU A 106 0.54 0.94 45.25
CA GLU A 106 2.00 1.00 45.15
C GLU A 106 2.62 1.19 46.49
N VAL A 107 3.77 0.55 46.72
CA VAL A 107 4.61 0.68 47.91
C VAL A 107 6.07 0.57 47.48
N LEU A 108 6.98 1.22 48.19
CA LEU A 108 8.42 1.05 48.01
C LEU A 108 8.93 -0.04 48.97
N SER A 109 9.90 -0.85 48.51
CA SER A 109 10.59 -1.79 49.38
C SER A 109 11.45 -1.05 50.40
N GLY A 110 11.50 -1.56 51.63
CA GLY A 110 12.36 -1.05 52.73
C GLY A 110 13.85 -1.31 52.49
N ASP A 111 14.66 -0.85 53.41
CA ASP A 111 16.12 -1.05 53.39
C ASP A 111 16.52 -2.54 53.41
N ASP A 112 15.66 -3.38 53.94
CA ASP A 112 15.78 -4.84 53.98
C ASP A 112 15.13 -5.54 52.78
N GLY A 113 14.68 -4.77 51.80
CA GLY A 113 13.99 -5.26 50.59
C GLY A 113 12.56 -5.72 50.86
N GLN A 114 12.01 -5.58 52.05
CA GLN A 114 10.66 -6.03 52.39
C GLN A 114 9.59 -5.04 51.91
N PHE A 115 8.44 -5.57 51.52
CA PHE A 115 7.24 -4.79 51.20
C PHE A 115 5.98 -5.46 51.78
N SER A 116 4.95 -4.67 52.06
CA SER A 116 3.69 -5.20 52.59
C SER A 116 2.49 -4.37 52.09
N PHE A 117 1.43 -5.07 51.72
CA PHE A 117 0.10 -4.51 51.45
C PHE A 117 -0.90 -5.06 52.47
N ALA A 118 -1.46 -4.20 53.29
CA ALA A 118 -2.56 -4.55 54.20
C ALA A 118 -3.92 -4.32 53.54
N ASN A 119 -4.96 -4.98 54.07
CA ASN A 119 -6.34 -4.83 53.58
C ASN A 119 -6.49 -5.07 52.07
N VAL A 120 -5.95 -6.18 51.61
CA VAL A 120 -6.09 -6.65 50.21
C VAL A 120 -7.34 -7.53 50.11
N ALA A 121 -8.25 -7.22 49.23
CA ALA A 121 -9.43 -8.05 48.99
C ALA A 121 -9.01 -9.40 48.40
N PRO A 122 -9.64 -10.53 48.76
CA PRO A 122 -9.29 -11.85 48.25
C PRO A 122 -9.58 -11.95 46.74
N GLY A 123 -8.85 -12.85 46.06
CA GLY A 123 -8.96 -13.11 44.65
C GLY A 123 -7.62 -13.04 43.92
N PRO A 124 -7.60 -13.16 42.58
CA PRO A 124 -6.39 -13.08 41.77
C PRO A 124 -5.81 -11.64 41.78
N PHE A 125 -4.50 -11.54 41.85
CA PHE A 125 -3.77 -10.28 41.75
C PHE A 125 -2.40 -10.49 41.08
N GLN A 126 -1.84 -9.42 40.54
CA GLN A 126 -0.52 -9.38 39.96
C GLN A 126 0.36 -8.39 40.74
N ILE A 127 1.56 -8.83 41.08
CA ILE A 127 2.63 -7.97 41.60
C ILE A 127 3.56 -7.62 40.44
N THR A 128 3.82 -6.33 40.26
CA THR A 128 4.84 -5.81 39.37
C THR A 128 5.90 -5.10 40.18
N VAL A 129 7.16 -5.49 40.03
CA VAL A 129 8.28 -4.87 40.76
C VAL A 129 9.21 -4.21 39.73
N THR A 130 9.50 -2.92 39.97
CA THR A 130 10.33 -2.09 39.07
C THR A 130 11.42 -1.37 39.88
N SER A 131 12.64 -1.36 39.33
CA SER A 131 13.76 -0.58 39.86
C SER A 131 14.65 -0.12 38.65
N GLU A 132 15.35 1.01 38.82
CA GLU A 132 16.08 1.68 37.72
C GLU A 132 17.18 0.83 37.06
N LEU A 133 17.77 -0.09 37.78
CA LEU A 133 18.92 -0.89 37.33
C LEU A 133 18.55 -2.33 36.93
N PHE A 134 17.28 -2.70 37.02
CA PHE A 134 16.82 -4.06 36.91
C PHE A 134 15.66 -4.19 35.91
N THR A 135 15.51 -5.37 35.34
CA THR A 135 14.33 -5.70 34.51
C THR A 135 13.08 -5.80 35.38
N THR A 136 11.99 -5.16 34.92
CA THR A 136 10.68 -5.28 35.61
C THR A 136 10.28 -6.75 35.72
N GLN A 137 9.94 -7.16 36.95
CA GLN A 137 9.43 -8.50 37.24
C GLN A 137 7.93 -8.46 37.47
N LYS A 138 7.22 -9.48 36.95
CA LYS A 138 5.77 -9.66 37.15
C LYS A 138 5.49 -11.06 37.62
N ALA A 139 4.63 -11.18 38.63
CA ALA A 139 4.17 -12.47 39.11
C ALA A 139 2.70 -12.40 39.52
N SER A 140 1.94 -13.44 39.23
CA SER A 140 0.49 -13.52 39.51
C SER A 140 0.27 -14.52 40.64
N PHE A 141 -0.62 -14.17 41.60
CA PHE A 141 -0.96 -14.96 42.76
C PHE A 141 -2.46 -14.91 43.05
N ILE A 142 -2.94 -15.76 43.94
CA ILE A 142 -4.32 -15.78 44.44
C ILE A 142 -4.30 -15.62 45.94
N LEU A 143 -5.06 -14.64 46.46
CA LEU A 143 -5.23 -14.43 47.91
C LEU A 143 -6.56 -15.01 48.35
N HIS A 144 -6.56 -15.87 49.38
CA HIS A 144 -7.77 -16.40 49.99
C HIS A 144 -8.36 -15.45 51.03
N PRO A 145 -9.63 -15.54 51.36
CA PRO A 145 -10.28 -14.69 52.35
C PRO A 145 -9.58 -14.79 53.73
N GLY A 146 -9.15 -13.64 54.28
CA GLY A 146 -8.47 -13.54 55.58
C GLY A 146 -7.03 -14.05 55.61
N GLU A 147 -6.45 -14.39 54.46
CA GLU A 147 -5.07 -14.92 54.38
C GLU A 147 -4.00 -13.83 54.55
N ASN A 148 -2.93 -14.19 55.24
CA ASN A 148 -1.68 -13.42 55.28
C ASN A 148 -0.67 -14.13 54.36
N LEU A 149 -0.65 -13.75 53.11
CA LEU A 149 0.18 -14.38 52.08
C LEU A 149 1.59 -13.78 52.07
N THR A 150 2.58 -14.62 52.34
CA THR A 150 4.00 -14.25 52.16
C THR A 150 4.46 -14.79 50.79
N LEU A 151 4.83 -13.90 49.90
CA LEU A 151 5.29 -14.23 48.56
C LEU A 151 6.72 -14.82 48.60
N PRO A 152 7.05 -15.72 47.67
CA PRO A 152 8.45 -16.10 47.45
C PRO A 152 9.30 -14.86 47.15
N GLN A 153 10.57 -14.91 47.49
CA GLN A 153 11.51 -13.84 47.19
C GLN A 153 11.50 -13.51 45.70
N ILE A 154 11.24 -12.26 45.35
CA ILE A 154 11.25 -11.79 43.97
C ILE A 154 12.69 -11.36 43.63
N VAL A 155 13.37 -12.16 42.82
CA VAL A 155 14.73 -11.88 42.40
C VAL A 155 14.72 -11.13 41.09
N PHE A 156 15.32 -9.94 41.08
CA PHE A 156 15.51 -9.20 39.84
C PHE A 156 16.52 -9.91 38.93
N ALA A 157 16.28 -9.80 37.59
CA ALA A 157 17.35 -10.00 36.64
C ALA A 157 18.02 -8.63 36.35
N LEU A 158 19.35 -8.62 36.24
CA LEU A 158 20.05 -7.44 35.77
C LEU A 158 19.41 -6.96 34.46
N ALA A 159 19.09 -5.68 34.38
CA ALA A 159 18.78 -5.09 33.08
C ALA A 159 20.07 -5.22 32.26
N THR A 160 20.18 -6.28 31.50
CA THR A 160 21.12 -6.28 30.39
C THR A 160 20.72 -5.04 29.59
N ALA A 161 21.56 -4.01 29.62
CA ALA A 161 21.44 -2.93 28.66
C ALA A 161 21.61 -3.58 27.29
N VAL A 162 20.54 -4.14 26.76
CA VAL A 162 20.41 -4.31 25.34
C VAL A 162 20.32 -2.89 24.85
N THR A 163 21.48 -2.28 24.60
CA THR A 163 21.56 -1.21 23.63
C THR A 163 21.06 -1.87 22.36
N GLN A 164 19.74 -1.88 22.16
CA GLN A 164 19.21 -1.99 20.82
C GLN A 164 19.77 -0.77 20.13
N VAL A 165 20.94 -0.94 19.49
CA VAL A 165 21.33 -0.13 18.37
C VAL A 165 20.24 -0.46 17.34
N GLN A 166 19.14 0.27 17.45
CA GLN A 166 18.16 0.33 16.39
C GLN A 166 18.92 1.06 15.28
N VAL A 167 19.64 0.26 14.47
CA VAL A 167 20.17 0.71 13.18
C VAL A 167 18.90 0.97 12.37
N SER A 168 18.34 2.15 12.54
CA SER A 168 17.33 2.65 11.65
C SER A 168 18.09 2.98 10.37
N VAL A 169 18.10 2.02 9.44
CA VAL A 169 18.56 2.27 8.07
C VAL A 169 17.78 3.49 7.59
N PRO A 170 18.44 4.58 7.17
CA PRO A 170 17.77 5.77 6.69
C PRO A 170 16.73 5.38 5.63
N ARG A 171 15.53 5.93 5.71
CA ARG A 171 14.44 5.61 4.75
C ARG A 171 14.87 5.75 3.29
N ILE A 172 15.83 6.63 3.02
CA ILE A 172 16.43 6.82 1.70
C ILE A 172 17.20 5.58 1.23
N GLU A 173 17.94 4.91 2.11
CA GLU A 173 18.70 3.70 1.78
C GLU A 173 17.75 2.53 1.55
N VAL A 174 16.69 2.41 2.36
CA VAL A 174 15.62 1.41 2.14
C VAL A 174 14.96 1.63 0.78
N ALA A 175 14.60 2.88 0.45
CA ALA A 175 14.03 3.24 -0.84
C ALA A 175 14.99 2.94 -2.00
N GLU A 176 16.31 3.08 -1.80
CA GLU A 176 17.31 2.76 -2.84
C GLU A 176 17.41 1.25 -3.09
N GLU A 177 17.37 0.43 -2.05
CA GLU A 177 17.37 -1.03 -2.22
C GLU A 177 16.08 -1.52 -2.88
N GLU A 178 14.92 -0.99 -2.47
CA GLU A 178 13.64 -1.29 -3.10
C GLU A 178 13.63 -0.87 -4.58
N LEU A 179 14.17 0.32 -4.89
CA LEU A 179 14.27 0.83 -6.25
C LEU A 179 15.15 -0.07 -7.15
N LYS A 180 16.31 -0.54 -6.65
CA LYS A 180 17.16 -1.49 -7.39
C LYS A 180 16.42 -2.75 -7.80
N VAL A 181 15.44 -3.13 -7.01
CA VAL A 181 14.59 -4.27 -7.32
C VAL A 181 13.52 -3.90 -8.33
N GLU A 182 12.83 -2.78 -8.14
CA GLU A 182 11.81 -2.28 -9.05
C GLU A 182 12.37 -2.06 -10.47
N GLU A 183 13.60 -1.54 -10.58
CA GLU A 183 14.32 -1.36 -11.85
C GLU A 183 14.63 -2.68 -12.62
N LYS A 184 14.55 -3.83 -11.94
CA LYS A 184 14.73 -5.14 -12.55
C LYS A 184 13.41 -5.82 -12.90
N GLN A 185 12.28 -5.24 -12.49
CA GLN A 185 10.96 -5.83 -12.76
C GLN A 185 10.62 -5.75 -14.24
N ARG A 186 10.34 -6.90 -14.83
CA ARG A 186 9.95 -7.01 -16.23
C ARG A 186 8.86 -8.06 -16.41
N ILE A 187 7.79 -7.70 -17.10
CA ILE A 187 6.73 -8.63 -17.51
C ILE A 187 7.32 -9.59 -18.54
N PHE A 188 7.14 -10.90 -18.33
CA PHE A 188 7.78 -11.96 -19.11
C PHE A 188 9.33 -11.85 -19.19
N GLY A 189 9.95 -11.15 -18.26
CA GLY A 189 11.39 -10.88 -18.28
C GLY A 189 11.85 -9.85 -19.33
N VAL A 190 10.94 -9.25 -20.11
CA VAL A 190 11.25 -8.33 -21.22
C VAL A 190 10.70 -6.93 -21.00
N ILE A 191 9.38 -6.78 -20.82
CA ILE A 191 8.71 -5.47 -20.80
C ILE A 191 8.92 -4.78 -19.43
N PRO A 192 9.43 -3.53 -19.40
CA PRO A 192 9.65 -2.79 -18.15
C PRO A 192 8.38 -2.64 -17.31
N ASN A 193 8.48 -2.89 -16.01
CA ASN A 193 7.39 -2.72 -15.03
C ASN A 193 7.90 -2.00 -13.78
N PHE A 194 8.52 -0.84 -13.97
CA PHE A 194 9.30 -0.15 -12.93
C PHE A 194 8.46 0.65 -11.94
N TYR A 195 7.26 1.08 -12.34
CA TYR A 195 6.38 1.92 -11.53
C TYR A 195 5.37 1.13 -10.67
N VAL A 196 5.77 -0.06 -10.21
CA VAL A 196 4.95 -0.89 -9.34
C VAL A 196 5.75 -1.37 -8.15
N SER A 197 5.29 -1.06 -6.94
CA SER A 197 5.85 -1.62 -5.73
C SER A 197 4.99 -2.79 -5.24
N TYR A 198 5.64 -3.94 -5.03
CA TYR A 198 5.02 -5.12 -4.41
C TYR A 198 5.27 -5.18 -2.90
N VAL A 199 5.97 -4.20 -2.35
CA VAL A 199 6.18 -4.03 -0.90
C VAL A 199 5.04 -3.18 -0.34
N PRO A 200 4.22 -3.69 0.61
CA PRO A 200 3.02 -2.99 1.09
C PRO A 200 3.29 -1.61 1.70
N ASN A 201 4.41 -1.47 2.38
CA ASN A 201 4.83 -0.23 3.05
C ASN A 201 6.16 0.27 2.52
N ALA A 202 6.36 0.16 1.20
CA ALA A 202 7.58 0.63 0.55
C ALA A 202 7.92 2.07 0.97
N ALA A 203 9.21 2.32 1.15
CA ALA A 203 9.71 3.64 1.48
C ALA A 203 9.42 4.63 0.34
N PRO A 204 9.00 5.88 0.61
CA PRO A 204 8.74 6.87 -0.42
C PRO A 204 10.01 7.21 -1.18
N LEU A 205 9.89 7.37 -2.50
CA LEU A 205 11.01 7.73 -3.35
C LEU A 205 11.44 9.18 -3.12
N ALA A 206 12.72 9.40 -2.91
CA ALA A 206 13.31 10.74 -2.97
C ALA A 206 13.25 11.30 -4.40
N SER A 207 13.28 12.62 -4.55
CA SER A 207 13.23 13.27 -5.88
C SER A 207 14.28 12.71 -6.84
N LYS A 208 15.52 12.51 -6.38
CA LYS A 208 16.58 11.90 -7.19
C LYS A 208 16.18 10.53 -7.75
N GLN A 209 15.57 9.71 -6.93
CA GLN A 209 15.13 8.35 -7.30
C GLN A 209 13.95 8.39 -8.30
N LYS A 210 13.02 9.35 -8.16
CA LYS A 210 11.94 9.58 -9.15
C LYS A 210 12.51 9.94 -10.52
N PHE A 211 13.52 10.82 -10.57
CA PHE A 211 14.22 11.15 -11.82
C PHE A 211 15.01 9.98 -12.38
N GLN A 212 15.68 9.19 -11.54
CA GLN A 212 16.40 7.98 -11.95
C GLN A 212 15.46 6.98 -12.63
N LEU A 213 14.28 6.75 -12.03
CA LEU A 213 13.28 5.84 -12.57
C LEU A 213 12.73 6.35 -13.91
N ALA A 214 12.43 7.64 -14.03
CA ALA A 214 11.98 8.27 -15.27
C ALA A 214 13.03 8.16 -16.37
N TRP A 215 14.28 8.45 -16.06
CA TRP A 215 15.39 8.29 -16.99
C TRP A 215 15.52 6.85 -17.47
N ARG A 216 15.54 5.90 -16.54
CA ARG A 216 15.65 4.47 -16.87
C ARG A 216 14.52 3.99 -17.77
N THR A 217 13.30 4.47 -17.51
CA THR A 217 12.13 4.14 -18.34
C THR A 217 12.29 4.69 -19.77
N THR A 218 12.70 5.94 -19.91
CA THR A 218 12.78 6.57 -21.23
C THR A 218 13.88 6.00 -22.11
N ILE A 219 15.03 5.59 -21.52
CA ILE A 219 16.14 5.02 -22.30
C ILE A 219 16.07 3.49 -22.43
N ASP A 220 15.03 2.83 -21.92
CA ASP A 220 14.92 1.37 -22.01
C ASP A 220 14.75 0.94 -23.48
N PRO A 221 15.57 -0.01 -23.98
CA PRO A 221 15.51 -0.47 -25.37
C PRO A 221 14.13 -0.98 -25.79
N VAL A 222 13.38 -1.58 -24.87
CA VAL A 222 12.02 -2.09 -25.14
C VAL A 222 11.06 -0.95 -25.41
N ASN A 223 11.20 0.18 -24.71
CA ASN A 223 10.36 1.36 -24.96
C ASN A 223 10.64 2.00 -26.33
N PHE A 224 11.88 1.97 -26.81
CA PHE A 224 12.18 2.35 -28.20
C PHE A 224 11.47 1.43 -29.20
N ALA A 225 11.50 0.12 -28.98
CA ALA A 225 10.82 -0.84 -29.85
C ALA A 225 9.30 -0.68 -29.84
N ILE A 226 8.70 -0.49 -28.65
CA ILE A 226 7.27 -0.22 -28.48
C ILE A 226 6.87 1.07 -29.21
N THR A 227 7.64 2.15 -29.04
CA THR A 227 7.42 3.43 -29.73
C THR A 227 7.48 3.24 -31.25
N GLY A 228 8.43 2.43 -31.72
CA GLY A 228 8.54 2.08 -33.15
C GLY A 228 7.31 1.32 -33.67
N ALA A 229 6.81 0.37 -32.91
CA ALA A 229 5.60 -0.36 -33.25
C ALA A 229 4.37 0.57 -33.28
N ILE A 230 4.23 1.47 -32.32
CA ILE A 230 3.17 2.49 -32.29
C ILE A 230 3.24 3.36 -33.54
N ALA A 231 4.41 3.90 -33.87
CA ALA A 231 4.60 4.71 -35.06
C ALA A 231 4.28 3.92 -36.37
N GLY A 232 4.59 2.63 -36.38
CA GLY A 232 4.23 1.71 -37.48
C GLY A 232 2.72 1.57 -37.65
N VAL A 233 1.99 1.36 -36.58
CA VAL A 233 0.51 1.29 -36.57
C VAL A 233 -0.07 2.64 -37.01
N GLN A 234 0.41 3.75 -36.47
CA GLN A 234 -0.02 5.10 -36.88
C GLN A 234 0.25 5.37 -38.35
N GLN A 235 1.37 4.87 -38.88
CA GLN A 235 1.71 4.96 -40.31
C GLN A 235 0.75 4.13 -41.16
N ALA A 236 0.49 2.87 -40.79
CA ALA A 236 -0.40 1.95 -41.53
C ALA A 236 -1.85 2.43 -41.55
N THR A 237 -2.32 3.03 -40.47
CA THR A 237 -3.69 3.57 -40.33
C THR A 237 -3.81 5.01 -40.82
N ASN A 238 -2.72 5.61 -41.29
CA ASN A 238 -2.64 7.03 -41.67
C ASN A 238 -3.11 8.00 -40.59
N THR A 239 -2.88 7.64 -39.33
CA THR A 239 -3.13 8.53 -38.19
C THR A 239 -2.16 9.68 -38.28
N PHE A 240 -2.61 10.88 -37.86
CA PHE A 240 -1.83 12.11 -38.03
C PHE A 240 -1.36 12.31 -39.47
N SER A 241 -2.33 12.30 -40.42
CA SER A 241 -2.08 12.40 -41.86
C SER A 241 -1.20 13.57 -42.29
N GLY A 242 -1.15 14.65 -41.48
CA GLY A 242 -0.27 15.81 -41.68
C GLY A 242 1.22 15.51 -41.60
N TYR A 243 1.63 14.38 -41.04
CA TYR A 243 3.02 13.92 -41.10
C TYR A 243 3.42 13.35 -42.46
N GLY A 244 2.45 13.02 -43.31
CA GLY A 244 2.65 12.36 -44.61
C GLY A 244 2.87 10.85 -44.47
N GLN A 245 3.27 10.22 -45.58
CA GLN A 245 3.56 8.79 -45.68
C GLN A 245 5.04 8.53 -45.97
N GLY A 246 5.43 7.25 -46.03
CA GLY A 246 6.80 6.82 -46.30
C GLY A 246 7.73 6.97 -45.09
N ALA A 247 9.02 6.84 -45.32
CA ALA A 247 10.04 6.86 -44.24
C ALA A 247 10.05 8.17 -43.44
N GLN A 248 9.84 9.30 -44.09
CA GLN A 248 9.78 10.60 -43.44
C GLN A 248 8.55 10.72 -42.53
N GLY A 249 7.37 10.28 -43.00
CA GLY A 249 6.14 10.25 -42.21
C GLY A 249 6.26 9.33 -40.99
N TYR A 250 6.88 8.16 -41.18
CA TYR A 250 7.19 7.24 -40.07
C TYR A 250 8.12 7.89 -39.03
N GLY A 251 9.24 8.49 -39.50
CA GLY A 251 10.19 9.14 -38.61
C GLY A 251 9.57 10.27 -37.75
N LYS A 252 8.67 11.08 -38.38
CA LYS A 252 7.94 12.13 -37.64
C LYS A 252 6.99 11.54 -36.58
N ARG A 253 6.25 10.46 -36.87
CA ARG A 253 5.38 9.76 -35.92
C ARG A 253 6.19 9.14 -34.79
N TYR A 254 7.32 8.49 -35.13
CA TYR A 254 8.23 7.93 -34.15
C TYR A 254 8.76 9.01 -33.19
N GLY A 255 9.27 10.12 -33.75
CA GLY A 255 9.78 11.23 -32.93
C GLY A 255 8.71 11.85 -32.04
N ALA A 256 7.49 12.05 -32.54
CA ALA A 256 6.38 12.57 -31.76
C ALA A 256 5.95 11.61 -30.65
N SER A 257 5.79 10.33 -30.94
CA SER A 257 5.42 9.31 -29.93
C SER A 257 6.51 9.14 -28.86
N TYR A 258 7.79 9.26 -29.26
CA TYR A 258 8.89 9.22 -28.29
C TYR A 258 8.95 10.51 -27.44
N ALA A 259 8.67 11.66 -28.02
CA ALA A 259 8.54 12.91 -27.28
C ALA A 259 7.41 12.86 -26.26
N ASP A 260 6.26 12.26 -26.62
CA ASP A 260 5.14 12.02 -25.68
C ASP A 260 5.56 11.10 -24.52
N LEU A 261 6.27 10.00 -24.81
CA LEU A 261 6.80 9.11 -23.79
C LEU A 261 7.72 9.87 -22.80
N VAL A 262 8.66 10.64 -23.32
CA VAL A 262 9.62 11.39 -22.50
C VAL A 262 8.92 12.46 -21.67
N THR A 263 8.11 13.33 -22.30
CA THR A 263 7.43 14.42 -21.60
C THR A 263 6.43 13.89 -20.59
N GLY A 264 5.64 12.87 -20.94
CA GLY A 264 4.68 12.23 -20.04
C GLY A 264 5.36 11.60 -18.82
N THR A 265 6.44 10.83 -19.05
CA THR A 265 7.20 10.18 -17.98
C THR A 265 7.86 11.21 -17.06
N PHE A 266 8.57 12.20 -17.59
CA PHE A 266 9.24 13.18 -16.74
C PHE A 266 8.25 14.08 -16.00
N LEU A 267 7.20 14.56 -16.64
CA LEU A 267 6.20 15.42 -15.99
C LEU A 267 5.36 14.63 -14.97
N GLY A 268 4.83 13.48 -15.37
CA GLY A 268 3.89 12.70 -14.55
C GLY A 268 4.55 11.84 -13.47
N SER A 269 5.83 11.47 -13.64
CA SER A 269 6.48 10.53 -12.73
C SER A 269 7.76 11.05 -12.05
N ALA A 270 8.30 12.21 -12.45
CA ALA A 270 9.48 12.78 -11.82
C ALA A 270 9.27 14.23 -11.36
N ILE A 271 9.01 15.16 -12.27
CA ILE A 271 8.97 16.61 -11.98
C ILE A 271 7.83 16.93 -11.02
N LEU A 272 6.59 16.68 -11.44
CA LEU A 272 5.42 17.00 -10.62
C LEU A 272 5.33 16.16 -9.34
N PRO A 273 5.62 14.84 -9.35
CA PRO A 273 5.69 14.09 -8.11
C PRO A 273 6.75 14.60 -7.13
N SER A 274 7.88 15.11 -7.61
CA SER A 274 8.91 15.71 -6.74
C SER A 274 8.45 17.05 -6.15
N LEU A 275 7.82 17.90 -6.95
CA LEU A 275 7.30 19.20 -6.51
C LEU A 275 6.13 19.05 -5.54
N LEU A 276 5.20 18.13 -5.81
CA LEU A 276 3.98 17.92 -5.04
C LEU A 276 4.15 16.88 -3.92
N LYS A 277 5.38 16.34 -3.74
CA LYS A 277 5.72 15.31 -2.75
C LYS A 277 4.78 14.10 -2.85
N GLN A 278 4.61 13.58 -4.06
CA GLN A 278 3.78 12.42 -4.39
C GLN A 278 4.64 11.28 -4.90
N ASP A 279 4.26 10.04 -4.58
CA ASP A 279 4.93 8.84 -5.09
C ASP A 279 4.24 8.40 -6.38
N PRO A 280 4.97 8.29 -7.51
CA PRO A 280 4.37 7.94 -8.81
C PRO A 280 4.07 6.44 -8.97
N ARG A 281 4.43 5.59 -8.00
CA ARG A 281 4.27 4.14 -8.10
C ARG A 281 2.86 3.69 -7.75
N TYR A 282 2.41 2.62 -8.41
CA TYR A 282 1.27 1.82 -7.98
C TYR A 282 1.71 0.85 -6.88
N PHE A 283 1.03 0.86 -5.74
CA PHE A 283 1.29 -0.06 -4.64
C PHE A 283 0.34 -1.25 -4.75
N TYR A 284 0.89 -2.42 -5.06
CA TYR A 284 0.12 -3.64 -5.20
C TYR A 284 -0.56 -4.02 -3.89
N LYS A 285 -1.88 -4.22 -3.92
CA LYS A 285 -2.64 -4.58 -2.72
C LYS A 285 -2.57 -6.07 -2.39
N GLY A 286 -2.83 -6.91 -3.34
CA GLY A 286 -2.68 -8.38 -3.25
C GLY A 286 -3.60 -9.11 -2.27
N THR A 287 -4.18 -8.42 -1.30
CA THR A 287 -4.97 -9.00 -0.20
C THR A 287 -6.40 -8.46 -0.15
N GLY A 288 -7.29 -9.20 0.49
CA GLY A 288 -8.72 -8.84 0.61
C GLY A 288 -9.60 -9.41 -0.51
N SER A 289 -10.89 -9.08 -0.46
CA SER A 289 -11.87 -9.55 -1.45
C SER A 289 -11.60 -8.99 -2.85
N VAL A 290 -12.03 -9.70 -3.90
CA VAL A 290 -11.92 -9.24 -5.29
C VAL A 290 -12.52 -7.84 -5.48
N ARG A 291 -13.70 -7.59 -4.91
CA ARG A 291 -14.34 -6.25 -4.97
C ARG A 291 -13.47 -5.16 -4.37
N SER A 292 -12.88 -5.42 -3.20
CA SER A 292 -11.98 -4.46 -2.53
C SER A 292 -10.72 -4.18 -3.36
N ARG A 293 -10.15 -5.19 -4.03
CA ARG A 293 -8.98 -5.05 -4.89
C ARG A 293 -9.31 -4.29 -6.18
N VAL A 294 -10.49 -4.56 -6.79
CA VAL A 294 -10.96 -3.83 -7.97
C VAL A 294 -11.16 -2.36 -7.65
N LEU A 295 -11.90 -2.04 -6.58
CA LEU A 295 -12.13 -0.64 -6.17
C LEU A 295 -10.81 0.08 -5.84
N TYR A 296 -9.88 -0.60 -5.17
CA TYR A 296 -8.56 -0.06 -4.88
C TYR A 296 -7.77 0.25 -6.15
N ALA A 297 -7.71 -0.67 -7.12
CA ALA A 297 -7.00 -0.48 -8.38
C ALA A 297 -7.58 0.69 -9.19
N ILE A 298 -8.91 0.79 -9.26
CA ILE A 298 -9.59 1.92 -9.94
C ILE A 298 -9.33 3.24 -9.19
N ALA A 299 -9.48 3.26 -7.87
CA ALA A 299 -9.25 4.47 -7.07
C ALA A 299 -7.82 5.02 -7.26
N ASN A 300 -6.82 4.14 -7.42
CA ASN A 300 -5.43 4.54 -7.62
C ASN A 300 -5.15 5.20 -9.00
N SER A 301 -6.12 5.33 -9.89
CA SER A 301 -6.00 6.21 -11.05
C SER A 301 -6.16 7.68 -10.70
N VAL A 302 -6.85 8.00 -9.61
CA VAL A 302 -7.13 9.38 -9.18
C VAL A 302 -6.56 9.72 -7.78
N ILE A 303 -6.10 8.73 -7.02
CA ILE A 303 -5.40 8.90 -5.74
C ILE A 303 -4.02 8.26 -5.80
N CYS A 304 -3.08 8.77 -5.02
CA CYS A 304 -1.73 8.21 -4.88
C CYS A 304 -1.24 8.37 -3.43
N LYS A 305 -0.13 7.72 -3.09
CA LYS A 305 0.56 7.98 -1.82
C LYS A 305 1.41 9.25 -1.94
N GLY A 306 1.42 10.04 -0.87
CA GLY A 306 2.41 11.10 -0.71
C GLY A 306 3.72 10.56 -0.15
N ASP A 307 4.79 11.36 -0.22
CA ASP A 307 6.09 11.05 0.39
C ASP A 307 6.00 10.93 1.93
N ASN A 308 4.89 11.36 2.52
CA ASN A 308 4.53 11.17 3.93
C ASN A 308 3.79 9.83 4.20
N GLY A 309 3.59 9.00 3.18
CA GLY A 309 2.87 7.73 3.24
C GLY A 309 1.33 7.86 3.29
N ARG A 310 0.77 9.06 3.29
CA ARG A 310 -0.68 9.29 3.34
C ARG A 310 -1.28 9.29 1.94
N TRP A 311 -2.52 8.81 1.81
CA TRP A 311 -3.28 8.89 0.58
C TRP A 311 -3.73 10.32 0.29
N GLN A 312 -3.65 10.73 -0.96
CA GLN A 312 -4.04 12.05 -1.44
C GLN A 312 -4.47 12.00 -2.91
N PRO A 313 -5.19 13.00 -3.44
CA PRO A 313 -5.50 13.07 -4.86
C PRO A 313 -4.23 13.09 -5.72
N ASN A 314 -4.24 12.39 -6.85
CA ASN A 314 -3.09 12.25 -7.75
C ASN A 314 -2.93 13.50 -8.64
N TYR A 315 -2.60 14.63 -8.00
CA TYR A 315 -2.38 15.88 -8.72
C TYR A 315 -1.25 15.77 -9.73
N SER A 316 -0.16 15.07 -9.38
CA SER A 316 1.01 14.94 -10.26
C SER A 316 0.69 14.18 -11.54
N GLY A 317 -0.06 13.09 -11.45
CA GLY A 317 -0.47 12.33 -12.63
C GLY A 317 -1.42 13.10 -13.52
N ILE A 318 -2.44 13.74 -12.95
CA ILE A 318 -3.46 14.51 -13.69
C ILE A 318 -2.83 15.74 -14.35
N LEU A 319 -2.09 16.55 -13.58
CA LEU A 319 -1.42 17.75 -14.13
C LEU A 319 -0.31 17.37 -15.11
N GLY A 320 0.39 16.25 -14.87
CA GLY A 320 1.39 15.72 -15.79
C GLY A 320 0.82 15.35 -17.15
N SER A 321 -0.33 14.68 -17.16
CA SER A 321 -1.05 14.35 -18.40
C SER A 321 -1.55 15.60 -19.13
N LEU A 322 -2.12 16.57 -18.39
CA LEU A 322 -2.54 17.84 -18.98
C LEU A 322 -1.37 18.62 -19.58
N ALA A 323 -0.25 18.74 -18.84
CA ALA A 323 0.93 19.46 -19.30
C ALA A 323 1.59 18.76 -20.50
N SER A 324 1.72 17.43 -20.45
CA SER A 324 2.27 16.65 -21.58
C SER A 324 1.39 16.80 -22.84
N GLY A 325 0.07 16.70 -22.72
CA GLY A 325 -0.87 16.94 -23.80
C GLY A 325 -0.81 18.36 -24.37
N GLY A 326 -0.60 19.36 -23.49
CA GLY A 326 -0.34 20.75 -23.93
C GLY A 326 0.95 20.89 -24.73
N ILE A 327 2.04 20.28 -24.27
CA ILE A 327 3.35 20.30 -24.95
C ILE A 327 3.30 19.54 -26.28
N SER A 328 2.56 18.45 -26.38
CA SER A 328 2.44 17.66 -27.60
C SER A 328 1.87 18.47 -28.77
N ASN A 329 1.01 19.48 -28.49
CA ASN A 329 0.53 20.39 -29.53
C ASN A 329 1.64 21.19 -30.24
N LEU A 330 2.86 21.29 -29.68
CA LEU A 330 3.96 21.99 -30.32
C LEU A 330 4.53 21.23 -31.53
N TYR A 331 4.49 19.91 -31.50
CA TYR A 331 5.10 19.05 -32.54
C TYR A 331 4.13 18.19 -33.33
N TYR A 332 2.84 18.11 -32.93
CA TYR A 332 1.82 17.48 -33.76
C TYR A 332 1.40 18.37 -34.95
N PRO A 333 0.94 17.81 -36.09
CA PRO A 333 0.48 18.59 -37.22
C PRO A 333 -0.66 19.52 -36.84
N ALA A 334 -0.72 20.72 -37.42
CA ALA A 334 -1.71 21.76 -37.07
C ALA A 334 -3.16 21.26 -37.12
N GLN A 335 -3.48 20.38 -38.07
CA GLN A 335 -4.83 19.80 -38.23
C GLN A 335 -5.18 18.75 -37.15
N ASN A 336 -4.21 18.32 -36.38
CA ASN A 336 -4.36 17.34 -35.29
C ASN A 336 -4.10 17.97 -33.91
N ARG A 337 -3.87 19.29 -33.86
CA ARG A 337 -3.72 20.03 -32.62
C ARG A 337 -5.10 20.23 -32.02
N ASP A 338 -5.26 19.68 -30.90
CA ASP A 338 -6.53 19.60 -30.24
C ASP A 338 -6.60 20.70 -29.19
N GLY A 339 -7.60 21.59 -29.28
CA GLY A 339 -7.79 22.66 -28.30
C GLY A 339 -7.98 22.13 -26.87
N ALA A 340 -8.15 23.04 -25.93
CA ALA A 340 -8.25 22.74 -24.50
C ALA A 340 -9.26 21.62 -24.15
N THR A 341 -10.38 21.55 -24.87
CA THR A 341 -11.42 20.51 -24.68
C THR A 341 -10.85 19.12 -24.89
N LEU A 342 -10.09 18.90 -25.96
CA LEU A 342 -9.55 17.59 -26.29
C LEU A 342 -8.37 17.22 -25.36
N THR A 343 -7.60 18.19 -24.90
CA THR A 343 -6.59 17.94 -23.86
C THR A 343 -7.24 17.40 -22.58
N VAL A 344 -8.40 17.91 -22.18
CA VAL A 344 -9.16 17.41 -21.03
C VAL A 344 -9.73 16.03 -21.31
N GLU A 345 -10.33 15.82 -22.49
CA GLU A 345 -10.83 14.49 -22.91
C GLU A 345 -9.71 13.44 -22.90
N ASN A 346 -8.54 13.75 -23.45
CA ASN A 346 -7.38 12.84 -23.42
C ASN A 346 -6.88 12.55 -22.00
N THR A 347 -6.96 13.54 -21.11
CA THR A 347 -6.61 13.32 -19.70
C THR A 347 -7.59 12.36 -19.01
N LEU A 348 -8.90 12.50 -19.26
CA LEU A 348 -9.91 11.57 -18.73
C LEU A 348 -9.71 10.15 -19.28
N ILE A 349 -9.36 10.02 -20.56
CA ILE A 349 -9.01 8.74 -21.16
C ILE A 349 -7.77 8.16 -20.47
N GLY A 350 -6.72 8.94 -20.25
CA GLY A 350 -5.51 8.52 -19.54
C GLY A 350 -5.77 8.05 -18.11
N ILE A 351 -6.73 8.67 -17.40
CA ILE A 351 -7.18 8.18 -16.09
C ILE A 351 -7.83 6.79 -16.24
N GLY A 352 -8.66 6.58 -17.25
CA GLY A 352 -9.27 5.28 -17.55
C GLY A 352 -8.23 4.21 -17.89
N GLU A 353 -7.21 4.54 -18.68
CA GLU A 353 -6.09 3.67 -19.02
C GLU A 353 -5.26 3.31 -17.77
N THR A 354 -5.01 4.28 -16.91
CA THR A 354 -4.34 4.05 -15.62
C THR A 354 -5.15 3.08 -14.76
N ALA A 355 -6.47 3.25 -14.69
CA ALA A 355 -7.34 2.34 -13.96
C ALA A 355 -7.28 0.91 -14.54
N ALA A 356 -7.33 0.76 -15.86
CA ALA A 356 -7.21 -0.52 -16.53
C ALA A 356 -5.83 -1.17 -16.29
N THR A 357 -4.76 -0.39 -16.37
CA THR A 357 -3.39 -0.85 -16.07
C THR A 357 -3.27 -1.31 -14.63
N ASN A 358 -3.81 -0.56 -13.67
CA ASN A 358 -3.82 -0.94 -12.25
C ASN A 358 -4.59 -2.24 -12.01
N LEU A 359 -5.72 -2.45 -12.70
CA LEU A 359 -6.45 -3.71 -12.66
C LEU A 359 -5.62 -4.87 -13.20
N LEU A 360 -4.92 -4.66 -14.33
CA LEU A 360 -4.01 -5.66 -14.87
C LEU A 360 -2.85 -5.95 -13.90
N GLN A 361 -2.26 -4.94 -13.27
CA GLN A 361 -1.24 -5.10 -12.23
C GLN A 361 -1.76 -5.94 -11.07
N GLU A 362 -2.98 -5.66 -10.62
CA GLU A 362 -3.56 -6.31 -9.46
C GLU A 362 -3.91 -7.79 -9.68
N PHE A 363 -4.33 -8.17 -10.90
CA PHE A 363 -4.86 -9.52 -11.15
C PHE A 363 -4.01 -10.38 -12.08
N VAL A 364 -3.21 -9.78 -12.95
CA VAL A 364 -2.55 -10.46 -14.05
C VAL A 364 -1.04 -10.29 -14.01
N ILE A 365 -0.54 -9.05 -14.06
CA ILE A 365 0.87 -8.74 -14.34
C ILE A 365 1.81 -9.31 -13.29
N ARG A 366 1.42 -9.31 -12.01
CA ARG A 366 2.23 -9.93 -10.95
C ARG A 366 2.59 -11.37 -11.26
N LYS A 367 1.66 -12.16 -11.83
CA LYS A 367 1.88 -13.57 -12.18
C LYS A 367 2.83 -13.74 -13.36
N LEU A 368 2.95 -12.71 -14.19
CA LEU A 368 3.77 -12.67 -15.39
C LEU A 368 5.15 -12.01 -15.17
N THR A 369 5.40 -11.51 -13.95
CA THR A 369 6.67 -10.88 -13.56
C THR A 369 7.48 -11.90 -12.77
N PRO A 370 8.56 -12.46 -13.32
CA PRO A 370 9.41 -13.45 -12.63
C PRO A 370 10.18 -12.79 -11.48
N ASN A 371 10.65 -13.62 -10.53
CA ASN A 371 11.54 -13.25 -9.42
C ASN A 371 10.96 -12.34 -8.32
N LEU A 372 9.64 -12.19 -8.20
CA LEU A 372 9.01 -11.43 -7.10
C LEU A 372 8.87 -12.22 -5.79
N SER A 373 9.06 -13.54 -5.82
CA SER A 373 8.75 -14.45 -4.71
C SER A 373 9.75 -14.45 -3.55
N HIS A 374 10.98 -13.98 -3.76
CA HIS A 374 12.02 -13.98 -2.71
C HIS A 374 12.01 -12.75 -1.78
N GLN A 375 11.29 -11.69 -2.11
CA GLN A 375 11.36 -10.42 -1.39
C GLN A 375 10.27 -10.23 -0.32
N ALA A 376 9.13 -10.90 -0.46
CA ALA A 376 8.09 -10.85 0.57
C ALA A 376 8.46 -11.61 1.85
N GLN A 377 9.48 -12.48 1.80
CA GLN A 377 9.89 -13.33 2.93
C GLN A 377 11.01 -12.75 3.79
N THR A 378 11.78 -11.78 3.30
CA THR A 378 12.92 -11.21 4.05
C THR A 378 12.56 -10.00 4.92
N ASN A 379 11.35 -9.44 4.79
CA ASN A 379 10.90 -8.26 5.53
C ASN A 379 9.73 -8.53 6.49
N THR A 380 9.59 -9.76 7.00
CA THR A 380 8.75 -10.02 8.16
C THR A 380 9.63 -9.87 9.41
N PRO A 381 9.33 -8.92 10.32
CA PRO A 381 10.07 -8.72 11.55
C PRO A 381 9.97 -9.93 12.49
#